data_c45aa581b18bcb74045232a7681dc82f
#
_entry.id   c45aa581b18bcb74045232a7681dc82f
#
_cell.length_a   1.000
_cell.length_b   1.000
_cell.length_c   1.000
_cell.angle_alpha   90.00
_cell.angle_beta   90.00
_cell.angle_gamma   90.00
#
_symmetry.space_group_name_H-M   'P 1'
#
loop_
_entity.id
_entity.type
_entity.pdbx_description
1 polymer ?
#
loop_
_entity_poly.entity_id
_entity_poly.type
_entity_poly.pdbx_seq_one_letter_code
_entity_poly.pdbx_strand_id
1 'polypeptide(L)'
;MQSVDRVKLVTALSKEAVRAGRELDCLIQVALDAESGDAGRAGGSQRGDRGGVGPDGVAALADAVAAAEGLRLGGLMTVAPLAGQYAGRPRAAFDRLAEIASGLRAGHPAAKMVSAGMSSDLEDAVAAGATHVRVGTAVLGVRPRLG
;
A
#
# COMPACT_ATOMS: atom_id res chain seq x y z
N MET A 1 -5.68 -7.49 6.01
CA MET A 1 -4.42 -7.67 5.24
C MET A 1 -4.04 -6.37 4.56
N GLN A 2 -2.91 -5.77 4.88
CA GLN A 2 -2.53 -4.44 4.37
C GLN A 2 -1.40 -4.46 3.30
N SER A 3 -0.94 -5.63 2.91
CA SER A 3 0.23 -5.79 2.03
C SER A 3 -0.07 -6.59 0.76
N VAL A 4 -1.24 -6.39 0.19
CA VAL A 4 -1.63 -7.03 -1.08
C VAL A 4 -0.95 -6.30 -2.23
N ASP A 5 -0.11 -7.00 -2.97
CA ASP A 5 0.72 -6.40 -4.02
C ASP A 5 0.71 -7.16 -5.36
N ARG A 6 0.03 -8.30 -5.43
CA ARG A 6 0.01 -9.14 -6.65
C ARG A 6 -1.20 -10.08 -6.70
N VAL A 7 -1.63 -10.41 -7.89
CA VAL A 7 -2.81 -11.27 -8.15
C VAL A 7 -2.66 -12.66 -7.53
N LYS A 8 -1.46 -13.25 -7.56
CA LYS A 8 -1.20 -14.55 -6.93
C LYS A 8 -1.54 -14.56 -5.43
N LEU A 9 -1.24 -13.46 -4.74
CA LEU A 9 -1.59 -13.29 -3.32
C LEU A 9 -3.11 -13.13 -3.14
N VAL A 10 -3.77 -12.38 -4.02
CA VAL A 10 -5.24 -12.23 -4.01
C VAL A 10 -5.92 -13.60 -4.12
N THR A 11 -5.48 -14.42 -5.06
CA THR A 11 -6.01 -15.78 -5.26
C THR A 11 -5.83 -16.65 -4.01
N ALA A 12 -4.64 -16.62 -3.42
CA ALA A 12 -4.34 -17.40 -2.22
C ALA A 12 -5.18 -16.95 -1.01
N LEU A 13 -5.31 -15.64 -0.80
CA LEU A 13 -6.11 -15.07 0.28
C LEU A 13 -7.60 -15.38 0.11
N SER A 14 -8.13 -15.28 -1.11
CA SER A 14 -9.52 -15.61 -1.41
C SER A 14 -9.82 -17.07 -1.07
N LYS A 15 -8.98 -17.98 -1.53
CA LYS A 15 -9.12 -19.41 -1.25
C LYS A 15 -9.18 -19.69 0.25
N GLU A 16 -8.27 -19.11 1.02
CA GLU A 16 -8.22 -19.34 2.47
C GLU A 16 -9.34 -18.62 3.22
N ALA A 17 -9.76 -17.44 2.78
CA ALA A 17 -10.89 -16.73 3.36
C ALA A 17 -12.21 -17.52 3.20
N VAL A 18 -12.45 -18.04 2.00
CA VAL A 18 -13.62 -18.90 1.71
C VAL A 18 -13.56 -20.18 2.56
N ARG A 19 -12.40 -20.84 2.59
CA ARG A 19 -12.19 -22.05 3.38
C ARG A 19 -12.45 -21.83 4.87
N ALA A 20 -12.04 -20.68 5.41
CA ALA A 20 -12.22 -20.31 6.81
C ALA A 20 -13.64 -19.75 7.12
N GLY A 21 -14.48 -19.56 6.11
CA GLY A 21 -15.78 -18.92 6.26
C GLY A 21 -15.69 -17.46 6.74
N ARG A 22 -14.64 -16.75 6.35
CA ARG A 22 -14.35 -15.37 6.77
C ARG A 22 -14.32 -14.44 5.57
N GLU A 23 -14.69 -13.20 5.83
CA GLU A 23 -14.47 -12.08 4.93
C GLU A 23 -13.25 -11.27 5.40
N LEU A 24 -12.33 -10.97 4.48
CA LEU A 24 -11.08 -10.31 4.79
C LEU A 24 -10.99 -8.95 4.11
N ASP A 25 -10.81 -7.89 4.90
CA ASP A 25 -10.51 -6.57 4.37
C ASP A 25 -9.06 -6.51 3.89
N CYS A 26 -8.87 -6.10 2.64
CA CYS A 26 -7.58 -6.01 1.98
C CYS A 26 -7.25 -4.57 1.59
N LEU A 27 -6.03 -4.14 1.91
CA LEU A 27 -5.44 -2.92 1.38
C LEU A 27 -4.36 -3.28 0.37
N ILE A 28 -4.33 -2.55 -0.73
CA ILE A 28 -3.27 -2.70 -1.73
C ILE A 28 -2.06 -1.91 -1.28
N GLN A 29 -0.92 -2.57 -1.22
CA GLN A 29 0.36 -1.92 -0.95
C GLN A 29 0.88 -1.29 -2.24
N VAL A 30 1.05 0.03 -2.22
CA VAL A 30 1.57 0.82 -3.34
C VAL A 30 3.06 1.10 -3.12
N ALA A 31 3.87 0.74 -4.12
CA ALA A 31 5.29 1.07 -4.16
C ALA A 31 5.49 2.38 -4.94
N LEU A 32 5.92 3.42 -4.25
CA LEU A 32 6.21 4.73 -4.85
C LEU A 32 7.69 4.90 -5.21
N ASP A 33 8.55 3.93 -4.86
CA ASP A 33 9.97 3.94 -5.20
C ASP A 33 10.23 3.89 -6.71
N ALA A 34 9.31 3.29 -7.47
CA ALA A 34 9.42 3.09 -8.91
C ALA A 34 8.82 4.22 -9.75
N GLU A 35 8.20 5.23 -9.12
CA GLU A 35 7.73 6.42 -9.82
C GLU A 35 8.91 7.31 -10.18
N SER A 36 9.65 6.93 -11.21
CA SER A 36 10.67 7.77 -11.83
C SER A 36 10.00 8.63 -12.90
N GLY A 37 10.30 9.91 -12.93
CA GLY A 37 9.78 10.84 -13.94
C GLY A 37 10.31 10.60 -15.35
N ASP A 38 10.68 9.38 -15.69
CA ASP A 38 11.14 8.99 -17.03
C ASP A 38 10.28 7.83 -17.53
N ALA A 39 9.30 8.15 -18.35
CA ALA A 39 8.44 7.20 -19.04
C ALA A 39 9.23 6.50 -20.18
N GLY A 40 10.21 5.67 -19.84
CA GLY A 40 10.97 5.03 -20.89
C GLY A 40 12.02 4.04 -20.43
N ARG A 41 11.66 3.04 -19.63
CA ARG A 41 12.36 1.75 -19.67
C ARG A 41 11.56 0.64 -18.98
N ALA A 42 10.80 -0.07 -19.78
CA ALA A 42 10.40 -1.41 -19.45
C ALA A 42 11.67 -2.28 -19.36
N GLY A 43 11.91 -2.86 -18.22
CA GLY A 43 12.93 -3.89 -18.06
C GLY A 43 14.02 -3.55 -17.05
N GLY A 44 13.95 -4.17 -15.89
CA GLY A 44 15.09 -4.22 -14.99
C GLY A 44 14.69 -4.19 -13.51
N SER A 45 14.70 -5.34 -12.90
CA SER A 45 14.68 -5.60 -11.47
C SER A 45 15.63 -4.66 -10.71
N GLN A 46 15.11 -3.59 -10.19
CA GLN A 46 15.58 -3.02 -8.94
C GLN A 46 14.34 -2.52 -8.18
N ARG A 47 13.45 -3.48 -7.92
CA ARG A 47 12.53 -3.33 -6.81
C ARG A 47 13.38 -3.31 -5.57
N GLY A 48 13.46 -2.16 -4.90
CA GLY A 48 13.90 -2.16 -3.52
C GLY A 48 13.18 -3.32 -2.82
N ASP A 49 13.83 -3.99 -1.92
CA ASP A 49 13.42 -5.24 -1.21
C ASP A 49 12.08 -5.10 -0.44
N ARG A 50 11.28 -4.11 -0.75
CA ARG A 50 9.98 -3.80 -0.18
C ARG A 50 8.90 -4.12 -1.21
N GLY A 51 8.00 -5.01 -0.86
CA GLY A 51 6.84 -5.33 -1.68
C GLY A 51 6.00 -4.09 -2.05
N GLY A 52 5.13 -4.25 -2.97
CA GLY A 52 4.19 -3.23 -3.44
C GLY A 52 4.00 -3.27 -4.95
N VAL A 53 2.83 -2.85 -5.40
CA VAL A 53 2.53 -2.65 -6.81
C VAL A 53 2.79 -1.18 -7.17
N GLY A 54 3.30 -0.93 -8.37
CA GLY A 54 3.42 0.44 -8.87
C GLY A 54 2.06 1.11 -9.06
N PRO A 55 2.00 2.46 -9.07
CA PRO A 55 0.73 3.18 -9.23
C PRO A 55 -0.11 2.73 -10.43
N ASP A 56 0.54 2.40 -11.56
CA ASP A 56 -0.13 1.94 -12.78
C ASP A 56 -0.82 0.56 -12.64
N GLY A 57 -0.37 -0.25 -11.70
CA GLY A 57 -0.92 -1.58 -11.43
C GLY A 57 -2.06 -1.59 -10.40
N VAL A 58 -2.33 -0.48 -9.72
CA VAL A 58 -3.31 -0.40 -8.64
C VAL A 58 -4.73 -0.74 -9.13
N ALA A 59 -5.15 -0.17 -10.25
CA ALA A 59 -6.51 -0.35 -10.77
C ALA A 59 -6.81 -1.83 -11.08
N ALA A 60 -5.92 -2.51 -11.79
CA ALA A 60 -6.09 -3.91 -12.14
C ALA A 60 -6.10 -4.81 -10.90
N LEU A 61 -5.24 -4.53 -9.92
CA LEU A 61 -5.19 -5.28 -8.67
C LEU A 61 -6.42 -5.02 -7.80
N ALA A 62 -6.93 -3.80 -7.80
CA ALA A 62 -8.17 -3.43 -7.11
C ALA A 62 -9.38 -4.20 -7.67
N ASP A 63 -9.49 -4.28 -8.98
CA ASP A 63 -10.54 -5.06 -9.64
C ASP A 63 -10.43 -6.54 -9.28
N ALA A 64 -9.22 -7.09 -9.23
CA ALA A 64 -8.98 -8.48 -8.83
C ALA A 64 -9.41 -8.74 -7.38
N VAL A 65 -9.10 -7.84 -6.45
CA VAL A 65 -9.52 -7.95 -5.03
C VAL A 65 -11.04 -7.84 -4.91
N ALA A 66 -11.65 -6.87 -5.60
CA ALA A 66 -13.10 -6.65 -5.55
C ALA A 66 -13.89 -7.82 -6.13
N ALA A 67 -13.34 -8.52 -7.14
CA ALA A 67 -13.97 -9.70 -7.75
C ALA A 67 -13.71 -11.01 -6.99
N ALA A 68 -12.75 -11.03 -6.06
CA ALA A 68 -12.35 -12.24 -5.34
C ALA A 68 -13.33 -12.54 -4.19
N GLU A 69 -13.87 -13.76 -4.18
CA GLU A 69 -14.76 -14.20 -3.11
C GLU A 69 -14.04 -14.20 -1.74
N GLY A 70 -14.74 -13.74 -0.70
CA GLY A 70 -14.20 -13.66 0.66
C GLY A 70 -13.25 -12.49 0.91
N LEU A 71 -13.02 -11.63 -0.09
CA LEU A 71 -12.20 -10.43 0.06
C LEU A 71 -13.03 -9.16 -0.12
N ARG A 72 -12.69 -8.13 0.63
CA ARG A 72 -13.19 -6.75 0.44
C ARG A 72 -12.02 -5.81 0.17
N LEU A 73 -12.15 -4.96 -0.82
CA LEU A 73 -11.20 -3.89 -1.06
C LEU A 73 -11.45 -2.75 -0.08
N GLY A 74 -10.56 -2.58 0.89
CA GLY A 74 -10.65 -1.54 1.91
C GLY A 74 -9.99 -0.22 1.54
N GLY A 75 -8.98 -0.26 0.69
CA GLY A 75 -8.22 0.93 0.30
C GLY A 75 -6.76 0.64 -0.03
N LEU A 76 -5.90 1.60 0.27
CA LEU A 76 -4.48 1.58 -0.07
C LEU A 76 -3.59 1.67 1.18
N MET A 77 -2.37 1.17 1.05
CA MET A 77 -1.30 1.31 2.03
C MET A 77 0.01 1.65 1.34
N THR A 78 0.85 2.44 1.98
CA THR A 78 2.25 2.61 1.57
C THR A 78 3.18 2.74 2.77
N VAL A 79 4.47 2.49 2.51
CA VAL A 79 5.57 2.87 3.37
C VAL A 79 6.35 3.97 2.64
N ALA A 80 6.74 5.03 3.34
CA ALA A 80 7.51 6.11 2.75
C ALA A 80 8.76 5.56 2.04
N PRO A 81 8.97 5.90 0.76
CA PRO A 81 10.06 5.33 -0.02
C PRO A 81 11.43 5.82 0.46
N LEU A 82 12.42 4.95 0.38
CA LEU A 82 13.83 5.30 0.64
C LEU A 82 14.61 5.61 -0.64
N ALA A 83 14.02 5.38 -1.78
CA ALA A 83 14.61 5.62 -3.10
C ALA A 83 13.59 6.31 -4.03
N GLY A 84 14.04 6.74 -5.20
CA GLY A 84 13.20 7.41 -6.18
C GLY A 84 12.94 8.88 -5.84
N GLN A 85 11.99 9.48 -6.55
CA GLN A 85 11.70 10.92 -6.43
C GLN A 85 11.15 11.36 -5.06
N TYR A 86 10.61 10.42 -4.29
CA TYR A 86 10.04 10.70 -2.96
C TYR A 86 11.00 10.33 -1.81
N ALA A 87 12.23 9.91 -2.10
CA ALA A 87 13.20 9.58 -1.06
C ALA A 87 13.45 10.79 -0.14
N GLY A 88 13.30 10.60 1.18
CA GLY A 88 13.42 11.67 2.16
C GLY A 88 12.30 12.71 2.11
N ARG A 89 11.22 12.46 1.37
CA ARG A 89 10.07 13.37 1.19
C ARG A 89 8.75 12.65 1.53
N PRO A 90 8.54 12.25 2.79
CA PRO A 90 7.38 11.45 3.18
C PRO A 90 6.05 12.15 2.88
N ARG A 91 5.96 13.46 3.13
CA ARG A 91 4.74 14.22 2.84
C ARG A 91 4.36 14.14 1.36
N ALA A 92 5.31 14.34 0.45
CA ALA A 92 5.04 14.26 -1.00
C ALA A 92 4.62 12.85 -1.42
N ALA A 93 5.22 11.81 -0.83
CA ALA A 93 4.81 10.43 -1.06
C ALA A 93 3.37 10.16 -0.60
N PHE A 94 3.00 10.66 0.57
CA PHE A 94 1.65 10.48 1.12
C PHE A 94 0.60 11.31 0.38
N ASP A 95 0.92 12.51 -0.09
CA ASP A 95 0.05 13.29 -0.97
C ASP A 95 -0.19 12.53 -2.29
N ARG A 96 0.84 11.91 -2.85
CA ARG A 96 0.70 11.05 -4.05
C ARG A 96 -0.20 9.84 -3.79
N LEU A 97 -0.05 9.20 -2.64
CA LEU A 97 -0.95 8.09 -2.26
C LEU A 97 -2.40 8.56 -2.15
N ALA A 98 -2.64 9.75 -1.60
CA ALA A 98 -3.97 10.33 -1.48
C ALA A 98 -4.61 10.59 -2.85
N GLU A 99 -3.84 11.04 -3.85
CA GLU A 99 -4.29 11.18 -5.23
C GLU A 99 -4.70 9.83 -5.83
N ILE A 100 -3.86 8.81 -5.67
CA ILE A 100 -4.15 7.45 -6.15
C ILE A 100 -5.41 6.91 -5.47
N ALA A 101 -5.56 7.11 -4.16
CA ALA A 101 -6.74 6.70 -3.41
C ALA A 101 -8.01 7.43 -3.87
N SER A 102 -7.90 8.70 -4.22
CA SER A 102 -9.03 9.47 -4.77
C SER A 102 -9.48 8.89 -6.12
N GLY A 103 -8.53 8.56 -6.99
CA GLY A 103 -8.82 7.89 -8.27
C GLY A 103 -9.44 6.51 -8.08
N LEU A 104 -8.95 5.74 -7.12
CA LEU A 104 -9.49 4.42 -6.79
C LEU A 104 -10.96 4.50 -6.34
N ARG A 105 -11.30 5.47 -5.52
CA ARG A 105 -12.69 5.65 -5.03
C ARG A 105 -13.70 5.96 -6.13
N ALA A 106 -13.26 6.47 -7.27
CA ALA A 106 -14.16 6.66 -8.42
C ALA A 106 -14.74 5.34 -8.94
N GLY A 107 -13.96 4.28 -8.94
CA GLY A 107 -14.41 2.92 -9.33
C GLY A 107 -14.81 2.02 -8.16
N HIS A 108 -14.28 2.30 -6.97
CA HIS A 108 -14.49 1.51 -5.74
C HIS A 108 -14.81 2.45 -4.56
N PRO A 109 -16.06 2.96 -4.46
CA PRO A 109 -16.41 3.99 -3.46
C PRO A 109 -16.24 3.56 -2.00
N ALA A 110 -16.29 2.26 -1.72
CA ALA A 110 -16.09 1.71 -0.38
C ALA A 110 -14.62 1.62 0.04
N ALA A 111 -13.66 1.79 -0.89
CA ALA A 111 -12.23 1.73 -0.64
C ALA A 111 -11.69 3.05 -0.03
N LYS A 112 -12.11 3.35 1.20
CA LYS A 112 -11.87 4.64 1.86
C LYS A 112 -10.63 4.67 2.76
N MET A 113 -10.04 3.51 3.06
CA MET A 113 -8.90 3.43 3.97
C MET A 113 -7.62 3.85 3.26
N VAL A 114 -6.84 4.70 3.93
CA VAL A 114 -5.49 5.08 3.53
C VAL A 114 -4.58 4.82 4.72
N SER A 115 -3.80 3.75 4.65
CA SER A 115 -2.85 3.36 5.70
C SER A 115 -1.46 3.85 5.31
N ALA A 116 -0.99 4.86 6.00
CA ALA A 116 0.31 5.48 5.79
C ALA A 116 0.81 6.09 7.09
N GLY A 117 2.12 6.22 7.21
CA GLY A 117 2.75 6.80 8.38
C GLY A 117 3.10 5.78 9.46
N MET A 118 4.31 5.94 9.99
CA MET A 118 4.87 5.21 11.11
C MET A 118 5.40 6.20 12.13
N SER A 119 6.07 5.74 13.20
CA SER A 119 6.49 6.59 14.32
C SER A 119 7.25 7.87 13.92
N SER A 120 8.03 7.83 12.82
CA SER A 120 8.87 8.96 12.40
C SER A 120 8.22 9.95 11.43
N ASP A 121 7.13 9.56 10.75
CA ASP A 121 6.50 10.33 9.68
C ASP A 121 4.96 10.37 9.77
N LEU A 122 4.41 10.02 10.94
CA LEU A 122 2.96 9.95 11.14
C LEU A 122 2.26 11.30 10.96
N GLU A 123 2.90 12.41 11.34
CA GLU A 123 2.32 13.75 11.22
C GLU A 123 2.15 14.14 9.74
N ASP A 124 3.14 13.84 8.90
CA ASP A 124 3.05 14.02 7.46
C ASP A 124 1.92 13.18 6.84
N ALA A 125 1.76 11.95 7.31
CA ALA A 125 0.71 11.07 6.84
C ALA A 125 -0.68 11.58 7.22
N VAL A 126 -0.87 12.00 8.47
CA VAL A 126 -2.15 12.59 8.93
C VAL A 126 -2.47 13.85 8.14
N ALA A 127 -1.48 14.73 7.95
CA ALA A 127 -1.65 15.95 7.18
C ALA A 127 -1.99 15.69 5.69
N ALA A 128 -1.55 14.55 5.14
CA ALA A 128 -1.90 14.10 3.78
C ALA A 128 -3.26 13.36 3.70
N GLY A 129 -3.94 13.15 4.82
CA GLY A 129 -5.27 12.53 4.86
C GLY A 129 -5.27 11.02 5.13
N ALA A 130 -4.21 10.48 5.74
CA ALA A 130 -4.21 9.08 6.18
C ALA A 130 -5.34 8.82 7.18
N THR A 131 -6.01 7.70 7.01
CA THR A 131 -7.06 7.22 7.93
C THR A 131 -6.51 6.29 9.00
N HIS A 132 -5.36 5.68 8.74
CA HIS A 132 -4.69 4.71 9.62
C HIS A 132 -3.20 4.96 9.62
N VAL A 133 -2.61 5.01 10.81
CA VAL A 133 -1.15 5.05 11.04
C VAL A 133 -0.71 3.76 11.71
N ARG A 134 0.57 3.40 11.55
CA ARG A 134 1.15 2.17 12.10
C ARG A 134 2.27 2.53 13.06
N VAL A 135 1.98 2.59 14.34
CA VAL A 135 2.93 2.98 15.38
C VAL A 135 3.57 1.75 16.00
N GLY A 136 4.88 1.64 15.92
CA GLY A 136 5.66 0.55 16.49
C GLY A 136 6.68 1.05 17.52
N THR A 137 7.79 1.59 17.08
CA THR A 137 8.91 2.00 17.94
C THR A 137 8.56 3.05 18.99
N ALA A 138 7.61 3.94 18.70
CA ALA A 138 7.15 4.95 19.65
C ALA A 138 6.38 4.35 20.85
N VAL A 139 5.84 3.15 20.69
CA VAL A 139 5.08 2.45 21.74
C VAL A 139 5.86 1.27 22.32
N LEU A 140 6.51 0.48 21.44
CA LEU A 140 7.18 -0.77 21.82
C LEU A 140 8.68 -0.62 22.07
N GLY A 141 9.25 0.56 21.82
CA GLY A 141 10.67 0.79 21.87
C GLY A 141 11.43 0.26 20.65
N VAL A 142 12.73 0.49 20.64
CA VAL A 142 13.63 0.04 19.57
C VAL A 142 13.91 -1.44 19.72
N ARG A 143 13.86 -2.19 18.62
CA ARG A 143 14.24 -3.61 18.63
C ARG A 143 15.68 -3.77 19.07
N PRO A 144 15.97 -4.66 20.05
CA PRO A 144 17.36 -4.99 20.37
C PRO A 144 18.04 -5.55 19.12
N ARG A 145 19.28 -5.14 18.89
CA ARG A 145 20.11 -5.80 17.86
C ARG A 145 20.39 -7.20 18.34
N LEU A 146 19.86 -8.19 17.63
CA LEU A 146 20.32 -9.55 17.81
C LEU A 146 21.76 -9.59 17.32
N GLY A 147 22.66 -9.85 18.22
CA GLY A 147 24.08 -10.00 17.95
C GLY A 147 24.40 -11.20 17.06
#